data_85b191185023791ffe0a4f92d9881438
#
_entry.id   85b191185023791ffe0a4f92d9881438
#
_cell.length_a   1.000
_cell.length_b   1.000
_cell.length_c   1.000
_cell.angle_alpha   90.00
_cell.angle_beta   90.00
_cell.angle_gamma   90.00
#
_symmetry.space_group_name_H-M   'P 1'
#
loop_
_entity.id
_entity.type
_entity.pdbx_description
1 polymer ?
#
loop_
_entity_poly.entity_id
_entity_poly.type
_entity_poly.pdbx_seq_one_letter_code
_entity_poly.pdbx_strand_id
1 'polypeptide(L)'
;MELQAKLLRFLQERVVERIGGRKVIPVDVRILCATHQNLQDLIAKGLFREDLFYRISDMVLEIPPLKQREGDILLLAKSFLAQWSQEYNISPLEFSPQAISAM
;
A
#
# COMPACT_ATOMS: atom_id res chain seq x y z
N MET A 1 -0.58 -20.57 -1.75
CA MET A 1 -0.60 -21.03 -0.33
C MET A 1 0.80 -21.26 0.26
N GLU A 2 1.75 -21.88 -0.46
CA GLU A 2 3.10 -22.15 0.07
C GLU A 2 3.89 -20.89 0.48
N LEU A 3 3.84 -19.82 -0.33
CA LEU A 3 4.49 -18.55 0.00
C LEU A 3 3.89 -17.88 1.25
N GLN A 4 2.59 -17.99 1.46
CA GLN A 4 1.93 -17.44 2.65
C GLN A 4 2.39 -18.17 3.92
N ALA A 5 2.61 -19.48 3.86
CA ALA A 5 3.15 -20.25 4.99
C ALA A 5 4.60 -19.86 5.31
N LYS A 6 5.43 -19.64 4.29
CA LYS A 6 6.82 -19.15 4.48
C LYS A 6 6.84 -17.73 5.08
N LEU A 7 5.94 -16.86 4.61
CA LEU A 7 5.81 -15.51 5.17
C LEU A 7 5.37 -15.56 6.64
N LEU A 8 4.38 -16.38 6.97
CA LEU A 8 3.93 -16.54 8.35
C LEU A 8 5.07 -17.00 9.27
N ARG A 9 5.84 -18.00 8.83
CA ARG A 9 7.01 -18.47 9.57
C ARG A 9 8.03 -17.35 9.79
N PHE A 10 8.35 -16.57 8.76
CA PHE A 10 9.23 -15.41 8.88
C PHE A 10 8.71 -14.38 9.90
N LEU A 11 7.41 -14.07 9.87
CA LEU A 11 6.78 -13.14 10.82
C LEU A 11 6.87 -13.62 12.27
N GLN A 12 6.84 -14.93 12.48
CA GLN A 12 6.90 -15.56 13.80
C GLN A 12 8.34 -15.66 14.32
N GLU A 13 9.25 -16.15 13.48
CA GLU A 13 10.63 -16.48 13.88
C GLU A 13 11.58 -15.28 13.77
N ARG A 14 11.25 -14.27 12.93
CA ARG A 14 12.11 -13.11 12.68
C ARG A 14 13.52 -13.47 12.24
N VAL A 15 13.63 -14.52 11.44
CA VAL A 15 14.91 -15.01 10.90
C VAL A 15 14.79 -15.26 9.40
N VAL A 16 15.91 -15.13 8.72
CA VAL A 16 16.03 -15.47 7.30
C VAL A 16 17.20 -16.41 7.07
N GLU A 17 17.09 -17.24 6.05
CA GLU A 17 18.17 -18.09 5.56
C GLU A 17 18.52 -17.68 4.13
N ARG A 18 19.82 -17.64 3.83
CA ARG A 18 20.25 -17.40 2.44
C ARG A 18 19.99 -18.65 1.60
N ILE A 19 19.61 -18.45 0.33
CA ILE A 19 19.45 -19.56 -0.62
C ILE A 19 20.77 -20.32 -0.72
N GLY A 20 20.75 -21.65 -0.47
CA GLY A 20 21.93 -22.49 -0.43
C GLY A 20 22.79 -22.38 0.84
N GLY A 21 22.41 -21.51 1.76
CA GLY A 21 23.06 -21.39 3.07
C GLY A 21 22.37 -22.23 4.14
N ARG A 22 23.12 -22.53 5.23
CA ARG A 22 22.56 -23.18 6.44
C ARG A 22 22.53 -22.26 7.65
N LYS A 23 22.97 -21.01 7.46
CA LYS A 23 23.05 -20.06 8.57
C LYS A 23 21.76 -19.29 8.69
N VAL A 24 21.12 -19.42 9.83
CA VAL A 24 19.96 -18.60 10.24
C VAL A 24 20.46 -17.22 10.66
N ILE A 25 19.86 -16.19 10.12
CA ILE A 25 20.22 -14.78 10.36
C ILE A 25 19.01 -14.11 11.01
N PRO A 26 19.10 -13.67 12.28
CA PRO A 26 18.03 -12.89 12.89
C PRO A 26 17.92 -11.53 12.23
N VAL A 27 16.69 -11.04 12.06
CA VAL A 27 16.40 -9.75 11.47
C VAL A 27 15.43 -8.96 12.35
N ASP A 28 15.73 -7.69 12.54
CA ASP A 28 14.83 -6.73 13.18
C ASP A 28 14.33 -5.76 12.11
N VAL A 29 13.07 -5.91 11.71
CA VAL A 29 12.46 -5.16 10.61
C VAL A 29 11.04 -4.74 10.94
N ARG A 30 10.65 -3.57 10.48
CA ARG A 30 9.26 -3.13 10.43
C ARG A 30 8.63 -3.62 9.14
N ILE A 31 7.48 -4.29 9.25
CA ILE A 31 6.75 -4.81 8.09
C ILE A 31 5.58 -3.89 7.80
N LEU A 32 5.47 -3.47 6.55
CA LEU A 32 4.36 -2.71 6.02
C LEU A 32 3.76 -3.51 4.87
N CYS A 33 2.46 -3.73 4.92
CA CYS A 33 1.71 -4.42 3.88
C CYS A 33 0.70 -3.46 3.26
N ALA A 34 0.48 -3.56 1.97
CA ALA A 34 -0.56 -2.82 1.27
C ALA A 34 -1.26 -3.74 0.28
N THR A 35 -2.57 -3.61 0.18
CA THR A 35 -3.37 -4.35 -0.79
C THR A 35 -4.65 -3.57 -1.10
N HIS A 36 -5.17 -3.75 -2.30
CA HIS A 36 -6.52 -3.30 -2.68
C HIS A 36 -7.56 -4.43 -2.59
N GLN A 37 -7.12 -5.64 -2.21
CA GLN A 37 -7.99 -6.81 -2.10
C GLN A 37 -8.72 -6.83 -0.76
N ASN A 38 -9.97 -7.30 -0.78
CA ASN A 38 -10.67 -7.64 0.45
C ASN A 38 -10.13 -8.99 0.97
N LEU A 39 -9.27 -8.92 1.98
CA LEU A 39 -8.62 -10.12 2.54
C LEU A 39 -9.63 -11.04 3.23
N GLN A 40 -10.70 -10.54 3.80
CA GLN A 40 -11.76 -11.34 4.41
C GLN A 40 -12.46 -12.22 3.36
N ASP A 41 -12.78 -11.64 2.20
CA ASP A 41 -13.35 -12.40 1.08
C ASP A 41 -12.39 -13.48 0.57
N LEU A 42 -11.08 -13.18 0.55
CA LEU A 42 -10.07 -14.15 0.15
C LEU A 42 -9.92 -15.29 1.16
N ILE A 43 -10.05 -15.01 2.46
CA ILE A 43 -10.06 -16.03 3.51
C ILE A 43 -11.29 -16.92 3.34
N ALA A 44 -12.48 -16.35 3.16
CA ALA A 44 -13.70 -17.10 2.94
C ALA A 44 -13.64 -18.02 1.72
N LYS A 45 -12.91 -17.62 0.67
CA LYS A 45 -12.67 -18.40 -0.55
C LYS A 45 -11.50 -19.40 -0.42
N GLY A 46 -10.83 -19.47 0.72
CA GLY A 46 -9.64 -20.30 0.94
C GLY A 46 -8.39 -19.88 0.14
N LEU A 47 -8.34 -18.65 -0.36
CA LEU A 47 -7.24 -18.11 -1.15
C LEU A 47 -6.22 -17.35 -0.32
N PHE A 48 -6.57 -16.97 0.91
CA PHE A 48 -5.68 -16.33 1.87
C PHE A 48 -5.79 -17.03 3.23
N ARG A 49 -4.68 -17.18 3.92
CA ARG A 49 -4.65 -17.84 5.23
C ARG A 49 -5.10 -16.88 6.31
N GLU A 50 -6.00 -17.34 7.16
CA GLU A 50 -6.52 -16.58 8.27
C GLU A 50 -5.46 -16.28 9.34
N ASP A 51 -4.57 -17.26 9.62
CA ASP A 51 -3.48 -17.09 10.59
C ASP A 51 -2.45 -16.04 10.13
N LEU A 52 -2.17 -15.95 8.84
CA LEU A 52 -1.34 -14.90 8.28
C LEU A 52 -2.02 -13.54 8.37
N PHE A 53 -3.33 -13.47 8.09
CA PHE A 53 -4.10 -12.22 8.22
C PHE A 53 -3.96 -11.63 9.63
N TYR A 54 -4.24 -12.41 10.67
CA TYR A 54 -4.12 -11.93 12.05
C TYR A 54 -2.69 -11.53 12.43
N ARG A 55 -1.69 -12.11 11.80
CA ARG A 55 -0.29 -11.78 12.09
C ARG A 55 0.19 -10.49 11.44
N ILE A 56 -0.41 -10.07 10.33
CA ILE A 56 -0.04 -8.83 9.62
C ILE A 56 -0.98 -7.66 9.94
N SER A 57 -2.14 -7.89 10.52
CA SER A 57 -3.20 -6.91 10.75
C SER A 57 -3.22 -6.31 12.16
N ASP A 58 -2.07 -6.23 12.83
CA ASP A 58 -1.96 -5.57 14.14
C ASP A 58 -2.48 -4.12 14.12
N MET A 59 -2.24 -3.42 13.01
CA MET A 59 -2.80 -2.09 12.75
C MET A 59 -3.26 -2.02 11.30
N VAL A 60 -4.53 -1.79 11.09
CA VAL A 60 -5.13 -1.64 9.76
C VAL A 60 -5.46 -0.17 9.53
N LEU A 61 -4.96 0.38 8.43
CA LEU A 61 -5.28 1.71 7.95
C LEU A 61 -6.09 1.58 6.66
N GLU A 62 -7.33 1.96 6.71
CA GLU A 62 -8.18 2.03 5.52
C GLU A 62 -7.97 3.39 4.83
N ILE A 63 -7.56 3.33 3.57
CA ILE A 63 -7.43 4.54 2.74
C ILE A 63 -8.72 4.67 1.93
N PRO A 64 -9.56 5.66 2.25
CA PRO A 64 -10.80 5.84 1.51
C PRO A 64 -10.53 6.24 0.06
N PRO A 65 -11.42 5.92 -0.88
CA PRO A 65 -11.29 6.34 -2.26
C PRO A 65 -11.30 7.86 -2.36
N LEU A 66 -10.63 8.41 -3.38
CA LEU A 66 -10.41 9.85 -3.53
C LEU A 66 -11.71 10.67 -3.48
N LYS A 67 -12.80 10.14 -4.02
CA LYS A 67 -14.14 10.77 -3.98
C LYS A 67 -14.70 11.01 -2.57
N GLN A 68 -14.15 10.33 -1.55
CA GLN A 68 -14.56 10.46 -0.14
C GLN A 68 -13.59 11.33 0.67
N ARG A 69 -12.54 11.84 0.03
CA ARG A 69 -11.52 12.67 0.68
C ARG A 69 -11.72 14.13 0.24
N GLU A 70 -12.53 14.85 1.00
CA GLU A 70 -12.85 16.25 0.70
C GLU A 70 -11.57 17.10 0.61
N GLY A 71 -11.48 17.91 -0.46
CA GLY A 71 -10.34 18.79 -0.71
C GLY A 71 -9.12 18.13 -1.35
N ASP A 72 -8.93 16.81 -1.21
CA ASP A 72 -7.77 16.13 -1.74
C ASP A 72 -7.72 16.10 -3.27
N ILE A 73 -8.87 16.08 -3.93
CA ILE A 73 -8.97 16.12 -5.40
C ILE A 73 -8.26 17.37 -5.92
N LEU A 74 -8.63 18.55 -5.40
CA LEU A 74 -8.06 19.81 -5.84
C LEU A 74 -6.58 19.94 -5.44
N LEU A 75 -6.22 19.47 -4.26
CA LEU A 75 -4.84 19.48 -3.78
C LEU A 75 -3.92 18.64 -4.68
N LEU A 76 -4.34 17.41 -5.00
CA LEU A 76 -3.60 16.52 -5.88
C LEU A 76 -3.53 17.08 -7.32
N ALA A 77 -4.65 17.60 -7.84
CA ALA A 77 -4.70 18.20 -9.16
C ALA A 77 -3.71 19.38 -9.28
N LYS A 78 -3.66 20.28 -8.28
CA LYS A 78 -2.69 21.38 -8.24
C LYS A 78 -1.25 20.87 -8.14
N SER A 79 -1.00 19.85 -7.33
CA SER A 79 0.32 19.26 -7.18
C SER A 79 0.83 18.67 -8.49
N PHE A 80 0.00 17.92 -9.18
CA PHE A 80 0.35 17.36 -10.50
C PHE A 80 0.56 18.44 -11.54
N LEU A 81 -0.29 19.45 -11.58
CA LEU A 81 -0.15 20.57 -12.53
C LEU A 81 1.18 21.32 -12.34
N ALA A 82 1.57 21.54 -11.08
CA ALA A 82 2.86 22.16 -10.76
C ALA A 82 4.05 21.29 -11.18
N GLN A 83 3.98 19.98 -10.91
CA GLN A 83 5.01 19.04 -11.31
C GLN A 83 5.17 18.98 -12.84
N TRP A 84 4.07 18.91 -13.58
CA TRP A 84 4.09 18.86 -15.03
C TRP A 84 4.57 20.18 -15.63
N SER A 85 4.16 21.32 -15.05
CA SER A 85 4.66 22.63 -15.51
C SER A 85 6.20 22.71 -15.39
N GLN A 86 6.77 22.18 -14.33
CA GLN A 86 8.21 22.08 -14.17
C GLN A 86 8.86 21.12 -15.20
N GLU A 87 8.31 19.93 -15.37
CA GLU A 87 8.84 18.90 -16.26
C GLU A 87 8.88 19.36 -17.72
N TYR A 88 7.84 20.09 -18.16
CA TYR A 88 7.75 20.60 -19.53
C TYR A 88 8.29 22.02 -19.71
N ASN A 89 8.87 22.64 -18.67
CA ASN A 89 9.39 24.01 -18.71
C ASN A 89 8.38 25.04 -19.23
N ILE A 90 7.12 24.90 -18.83
CA ILE A 90 6.04 25.85 -19.15
C ILE A 90 5.74 26.75 -17.95
N SER A 91 5.17 27.93 -18.22
CA SER A 91 4.73 28.82 -17.15
C SER A 91 3.73 28.10 -16.23
N PRO A 92 3.75 28.38 -14.92
CA PRO A 92 2.78 27.80 -13.99
C PRO A 92 1.34 27.99 -14.48
N LEU A 93 0.61 26.89 -14.58
CA LEU A 93 -0.79 26.87 -14.99
C LEU A 93 -1.69 26.84 -13.76
N GLU A 94 -2.89 27.38 -13.91
CA GLU A 94 -3.93 27.34 -12.88
C GLU A 94 -5.22 26.76 -13.44
N PHE A 95 -6.00 26.11 -12.58
CA PHE A 95 -7.33 25.64 -12.96
C PHE A 95 -8.32 26.81 -13.00
N SER A 96 -9.15 26.84 -14.03
CA SER A 96 -10.25 27.81 -14.08
C SER A 96 -11.29 27.49 -12.98
N PRO A 97 -12.07 28.49 -12.54
CA PRO A 97 -13.15 28.27 -11.57
C PRO A 97 -14.15 27.19 -12.02
N GLN A 98 -14.42 27.11 -13.31
CA GLN A 98 -15.30 26.10 -13.89
C GLN A 98 -14.72 24.70 -13.79
N ALA A 99 -13.40 24.54 -14.01
CA ALA A 99 -12.71 23.28 -13.87
C ALA A 99 -12.70 22.81 -12.40
N ILE A 100 -12.49 23.73 -11.46
CA ILE A 100 -12.54 23.41 -10.02
C ILE A 100 -13.94 22.95 -9.60
N SER A 101 -14.99 23.61 -10.13
CA SER A 101 -16.38 23.24 -9.80
C SER A 101 -16.80 21.88 -10.38
N ALA A 102 -16.08 21.36 -11.37
CA ALA A 102 -16.35 20.07 -12.00
C ALA A 102 -15.60 18.89 -11.34
N MET A 103 -14.71 19.16 -10.40
CA MET A 103 -13.94 18.15 -9.66
C MET A 103 -14.68 17.66 -8.41
#